data_ed8c71d2dc6061b43ef13eae070834e1
#
_entry.id   ed8c71d2dc6061b43ef13eae070834e1
#
_cell.length_a   1.000
_cell.length_b   1.000
_cell.length_c   1.000
_cell.angle_alpha   90.00
_cell.angle_beta   90.00
_cell.angle_gamma   90.00
#
_symmetry.space_group_name_H-M   'P 1'
#
loop_
_entity.id
_entity.type
_entity.pdbx_description
1 polymer ?
#
loop_
_entity_poly.entity_id
_entity_poly.type
_entity_poly.pdbx_seq_one_letter_code
_entity_poly.pdbx_strand_id
1 'polypeptide(L)' 'MEIYCAAHPGSPAATRHPQLFLRDHLWIAVLGPSVQKGIIGIGPTIEAALRAFDSRYVKVAIKNG' A
#
# COMPACT_ATOMS: atom_id res chain seq x y z
N MET A 1 1.84 -7.79 -7.47
CA MET A 1 2.71 -6.73 -6.91
C MET A 1 3.86 -6.33 -7.82
N GLU A 2 4.55 -7.29 -8.41
CA GLU A 2 5.68 -6.98 -9.30
C GLU A 2 5.28 -6.11 -10.49
N ILE A 3 4.11 -6.37 -11.07
CA ILE A 3 3.63 -5.57 -12.21
C ILE A 3 3.42 -4.12 -11.80
N TYR A 4 2.81 -3.90 -10.64
CA TYR A 4 2.60 -2.55 -10.14
C TYR A 4 3.92 -1.84 -9.87
N CYS A 5 4.85 -2.52 -9.19
CA CYS A 5 6.15 -1.93 -8.84
C CYS A 5 6.99 -1.64 -10.09
N ALA A 6 6.88 -2.47 -11.12
CA ALA A 6 7.57 -2.23 -12.39
C ALA A 6 7.02 -0.99 -13.10
N ALA A 7 5.69 -0.77 -13.03
CA ALA A 7 5.05 0.40 -13.62
C ALA A 7 5.26 1.67 -12.80
N HIS A 8 5.51 1.54 -11.50
CA HIS A 8 5.67 2.68 -10.59
C HIS A 8 6.93 2.50 -9.74
N PRO A 9 8.13 2.50 -10.34
CA PRO A 9 9.36 2.13 -9.63
C PRO A 9 9.75 3.06 -8.48
N GLY A 10 9.27 4.29 -8.48
CA GLY A 10 9.56 5.24 -7.42
C GLY A 10 8.47 5.35 -6.36
N SER A 11 7.41 4.55 -6.47
CA SER A 11 6.30 4.65 -5.53
C SER A 11 6.63 4.05 -4.17
N PRO A 12 5.91 4.44 -3.10
CA PRO A 12 6.07 3.82 -1.79
C PRO A 12 5.87 2.30 -1.82
N ALA A 13 4.92 1.80 -2.60
CA ALA A 13 4.70 0.36 -2.71
C ALA A 13 5.93 -0.35 -3.30
N ALA A 14 6.59 0.25 -4.29
CA ALA A 14 7.78 -0.33 -4.90
C ALA A 14 8.99 -0.28 -3.97
N THR A 15 9.13 0.76 -3.15
CA THR A 15 10.28 0.94 -2.28
C THR A 15 10.13 0.30 -0.90
N ARG A 16 8.91 0.25 -0.36
CA ARG A 16 8.66 -0.25 0.99
C ARG A 16 8.12 -1.67 1.04
N HIS A 17 7.61 -2.19 -0.05
CA HIS A 17 7.11 -3.57 -0.16
C HIS A 17 6.12 -3.93 0.93
N PRO A 18 4.93 -3.31 0.98
CA PRO A 18 3.93 -3.64 1.99
C PRO A 18 3.47 -5.09 1.84
N GLN A 19 3.00 -5.67 2.95
CA GLN A 19 2.40 -6.99 2.92
C GLN A 19 1.03 -6.93 2.28
N LEU A 20 0.68 -7.97 1.52
CA LEU A 20 -0.60 -8.05 0.84
C LEU A 20 -1.42 -9.21 1.39
N PHE A 21 -2.69 -8.94 1.68
CA PHE A 21 -3.65 -9.94 2.13
C PHE A 21 -4.89 -9.88 1.27
N LEU A 22 -5.50 -11.03 1.03
CA LEU A 22 -6.82 -11.11 0.40
C LEU A 22 -7.84 -11.46 1.48
N ARG A 23 -8.84 -10.60 1.65
CA ARG A 23 -9.88 -10.81 2.65
C ARG A 23 -11.22 -10.33 2.11
N ASP A 24 -12.23 -11.21 2.11
CA ASP A 24 -13.59 -10.88 1.67
C ASP A 24 -13.60 -10.23 0.29
N HIS A 25 -12.83 -10.80 -0.64
CA HIS A 25 -12.69 -10.30 -2.00
C HIS A 25 -12.03 -8.92 -2.12
N LEU A 26 -11.38 -8.46 -1.05
CA LEU A 26 -10.62 -7.21 -1.06
C LEU A 26 -9.16 -7.49 -0.77
N TRP A 27 -8.30 -6.80 -1.50
CA TRP A 27 -6.87 -6.82 -1.23
C TRP A 27 -6.51 -5.73 -0.25
N ILE A 28 -5.66 -6.07 0.71
CA ILE A 28 -5.22 -5.14 1.74
C ILE A 28 -3.70 -5.09 1.72
N ALA A 29 -3.16 -3.89 1.51
CA ALA A 29 -1.72 -3.65 1.58
C ALA A 29 -1.40 -2.98 2.91
N VAL A 30 -0.48 -3.56 3.68
CA VAL A 30 -0.16 -3.08 5.04
C VAL A 30 1.34 -2.90 5.18
N LEU A 31 1.75 -1.76 5.70
CA LEU A 31 3.13 -1.49 6.10
C LEU A 31 3.12 -1.03 7.55
N GLY A 32 3.88 -1.72 8.40
CA GLY A 32 3.97 -1.37 9.80
C GLY A 32 3.71 -2.56 10.71
N PRO A 33 3.84 -2.37 12.03
CA PRO A 33 3.73 -3.48 12.98
C PRO A 33 2.31 -4.04 13.11
N SER A 34 1.30 -3.24 12.77
CA SER A 34 -0.09 -3.70 12.86
C SER A 34 -0.98 -2.85 11.97
N VAL A 35 -2.21 -3.33 11.76
CA VAL A 35 -3.22 -2.60 11.01
C VAL A 35 -3.53 -1.25 11.65
N GLN A 36 -3.49 -1.20 12.97
CA GLN A 36 -3.82 0.03 13.72
C GLN A 36 -2.68 1.05 13.69
N LYS A 37 -1.43 0.60 13.63
CA LYS A 37 -0.26 1.46 13.67
C LYS A 37 0.49 1.52 12.36
N GLY A 38 -0.09 0.95 11.31
CA GLY A 38 0.53 0.90 10.00
C GLY A 38 -0.18 1.75 8.98
N ILE A 39 0.38 1.75 7.79
CA ILE A 39 -0.24 2.39 6.63
C ILE A 39 -0.98 1.30 5.86
N ILE A 40 -2.25 1.54 5.54
CA ILE A 40 -3.10 0.55 4.90
C ILE A 40 -3.68 1.10 3.61
N GLY A 41 -3.69 0.26 2.57
CA GLY A 41 -4.44 0.51 1.35
C GLY A 41 -5.35 -0.68 1.07
N ILE A 42 -6.59 -0.43 0.73
CA ILE A 42 -7.60 -1.47 0.46
C ILE A 42 -8.20 -1.24 -0.92
N GLY A 43 -8.36 -2.31 -1.68
CA GLY A 43 -8.97 -2.24 -2.99
C GLY A 43 -9.42 -3.60 -3.51
N PRO A 44 -10.27 -3.62 -4.54
CA PRO A 44 -10.77 -4.88 -5.11
C PRO A 44 -9.71 -5.65 -5.90
N THR A 45 -8.60 -5.03 -6.23
CA THR A 45 -7.48 -5.66 -6.90
C THR A 45 -6.18 -5.29 -6.19
N ILE A 46 -5.10 -6.03 -6.48
CA ILE A 46 -3.78 -5.73 -5.94
C ILE A 46 -3.36 -4.31 -6.32
N GLU A 47 -3.55 -3.94 -7.59
CA GLU A 47 -3.21 -2.59 -8.06
C GLU A 47 -3.98 -1.51 -7.32
N ALA A 48 -5.28 -1.71 -7.13
CA ALA A 48 -6.11 -0.74 -6.40
C ALA A 48 -5.66 -0.61 -4.95
N ALA A 49 -5.33 -1.72 -4.29
CA ALA A 49 -4.85 -1.71 -2.92
C ALA A 49 -3.51 -0.97 -2.80
N LEU A 50 -2.58 -1.21 -3.73
CA LEU A 50 -1.28 -0.55 -3.72
C LEU A 50 -1.40 0.94 -4.04
N ARG A 51 -2.31 1.31 -4.92
CA ARG A 51 -2.58 2.72 -5.23
C ARG A 51 -3.14 3.44 -4.01
N ALA A 52 -4.07 2.82 -3.30
CA ALA A 52 -4.61 3.37 -2.06
C ALA A 52 -3.53 3.47 -0.99
N PHE A 53 -2.65 2.47 -0.90
CA PHE A 53 -1.50 2.49 0.00
C PHE A 53 -0.58 3.67 -0.31
N ASP A 54 -0.24 3.87 -1.58
CA ASP A 54 0.65 4.97 -1.99
C ASP A 54 0.07 6.32 -1.60
N SER A 55 -1.22 6.53 -1.85
CA SER A 55 -1.92 7.76 -1.47
C SER A 55 -1.84 8.01 0.03
N ARG A 56 -2.09 6.96 0.81
CA ARG A 56 -2.07 7.06 2.27
C ARG A 56 -0.67 7.35 2.79
N TYR A 57 0.33 6.69 2.21
CA TYR A 57 1.72 6.88 2.60
C TYR A 57 2.15 8.33 2.39
N VAL A 58 1.82 8.90 1.25
CA VAL A 58 2.17 10.29 0.93
C VAL A 58 1.51 11.25 1.92
N LYS A 59 0.24 11.03 2.25
CA LYS A 59 -0.47 11.88 3.23
C LYS A 59 0.18 11.82 4.61
N VAL A 60 0.56 10.63 5.07
CA VAL A 60 1.21 10.46 6.37
C VAL A 60 2.59 11.11 6.36
N ALA A 61 3.36 10.94 5.28
CA ALA A 61 4.69 11.54 5.18
C ALA A 61 4.63 13.06 5.18
N ILE A 62 3.67 13.64 4.44
CA ILE A 62 3.49 15.10 4.40
C ILE A 62 3.08 15.63 5.78
N LYS A 63 2.17 14.92 6.45
CA LYS A 63 1.66 15.34 7.75
C LYS A 63 2.74 15.33 8.83
N ASN A 64 3.64 14.36 8.76
CA ASN A 64 4.70 14.17 9.76
C ASN A 64 6.02 14.81 9.35
N GLY A 65 6.11 15.26 8.14
CA GLY A 65 7.32 15.91 7.62
C GLY A 65 7.12 17.38 7.44
#